data_55a61e9199b79d316be6079019997aee
#
_entry.id   55a61e9199b79d316be6079019997aee
#
_cell.length_a   1.000
_cell.length_b   1.000
_cell.length_c   1.000
_cell.angle_alpha   90.00
_cell.angle_beta   90.00
_cell.angle_gamma   90.00
#
_symmetry.space_group_name_H-M   'P 1'
#
loop_
_entity.id
_entity.type
_entity.pdbx_description
1 polymer ?
#
loop_
_entity_poly.entity_id
_entity_poly.type
_entity_poly.pdbx_seq_one_letter_code
_entity_poly.pdbx_strand_id
1 'polypeptide(L)'
;MNKFISFSVLFLLAASLFTSQPADDTIAIVGATMIDGSGRAPVVDSVVVLKGDSILAAGKRAQVQVPPGARVIEARGLVVAPGFIDAHNHSDRGFTDDPAAASQVSQGITTVVVGQDGSSAFPVGEFFAGLGKNPISLNVVTFVGHATVRSLVMGEDTNREATPAEVEKMRQLVAQAMQEGAAGLSSGLEYETGKPASTAEVVTLAKAAAAHGGIYISHIRDEADKSFEALAEAIQIGREARIPVQISHIKLGTLKVWGKANQVAQLISKARSRGQDVTADCYPYDAWSSTIRVLIPSGRHDDPVDVARGLTDVGGPANITIVSCRAHPDYEFKTMDEISKRDQISPVELYMKIVRDGGAGVVCHSMMEPDIRTFYRQPWVMVSSDGGIGGRHPRGAGTYPRVLGRFVREQRWLTLPEAIRKMTSLPASRFKLADRGLIRAGFKADVVLFDPLRIIDRATFKEPQLVADGVKRVFVNGQEVWADGSVTKARPGVPLRLSKKQSNQQSVD
;
A
#
# COMPACT_ATOMS: atom_id res chain seq x y z
N MET A 1 -11.36 89.93 40.24
CA MET A 1 -11.52 89.26 38.90
C MET A 1 -10.51 88.18 38.81
N ASN A 2 -10.87 86.97 39.28
CA ASN A 2 -9.97 85.81 39.30
C ASN A 2 -10.28 84.89 38.10
N LYS A 3 -9.31 84.63 37.24
CA LYS A 3 -9.43 83.69 36.17
C LYS A 3 -8.94 82.29 36.67
N PHE A 4 -9.86 81.31 36.72
CA PHE A 4 -9.56 79.91 36.94
C PHE A 4 -9.10 79.31 35.61
N ILE A 5 -7.88 78.72 35.59
CA ILE A 5 -7.34 77.91 34.49
C ILE A 5 -7.57 76.43 34.87
N SER A 6 -8.41 75.71 34.08
CA SER A 6 -8.69 74.32 34.28
C SER A 6 -7.69 73.49 33.45
N PHE A 7 -6.88 72.66 34.12
CA PHE A 7 -5.97 71.69 33.46
C PHE A 7 -6.69 70.37 33.30
N SER A 8 -7.00 70.00 32.06
CA SER A 8 -7.47 68.65 31.73
C SER A 8 -6.29 67.73 31.51
N VAL A 9 -6.15 66.73 32.38
CA VAL A 9 -5.17 65.64 32.23
C VAL A 9 -5.78 64.56 31.36
N LEU A 10 -5.24 64.38 30.16
CA LEU A 10 -5.60 63.33 29.22
C LEU A 10 -4.83 62.05 29.56
N PHE A 11 -5.51 61.00 30.09
CA PHE A 11 -4.95 59.68 30.31
C PHE A 11 -4.93 58.94 28.97
N LEU A 12 -3.79 58.73 28.34
CA LEU A 12 -3.60 57.83 27.24
C LEU A 12 -3.50 56.40 27.79
N LEU A 13 -4.56 55.60 27.61
CA LEU A 13 -4.49 54.14 27.76
C LEU A 13 -3.70 53.58 26.59
N ALA A 14 -2.47 53.15 26.81
CA ALA A 14 -1.71 52.33 25.90
C ALA A 14 -2.32 50.90 25.92
N ALA A 15 -3.16 50.57 24.95
CA ALA A 15 -3.60 49.18 24.70
C ALA A 15 -2.40 48.39 24.15
N SER A 16 -1.79 47.58 24.99
CA SER A 16 -0.78 46.59 24.57
C SER A 16 -1.47 45.57 23.70
N LEU A 17 -1.31 45.67 22.39
CA LEU A 17 -1.60 44.61 21.44
C LEU A 17 -0.67 43.43 21.71
N PHE A 18 -1.12 42.49 22.50
CA PHE A 18 -0.51 41.15 22.54
C PHE A 18 -0.69 40.55 21.15
N THR A 19 0.28 40.72 20.26
CA THR A 19 0.42 39.83 19.08
C THR A 19 0.74 38.48 19.63
N SER A 20 -0.25 37.56 19.58
CA SER A 20 0.02 36.14 19.79
C SER A 20 1.05 35.72 18.75
N GLN A 21 2.27 35.46 19.19
CA GLN A 21 3.22 34.75 18.32
C GLN A 21 2.51 33.46 17.83
N PRO A 22 2.59 33.13 16.53
CA PRO A 22 2.10 31.86 16.07
C PRO A 22 2.72 30.77 16.94
N ALA A 23 1.89 29.86 17.43
CA ALA A 23 2.37 28.72 18.21
C ALA A 23 3.51 28.05 17.43
N ASP A 24 4.64 27.83 18.08
CA ASP A 24 5.79 27.19 17.43
C ASP A 24 5.34 25.76 17.01
N ASP A 25 5.25 25.49 15.70
CA ASP A 25 4.82 24.20 15.13
C ASP A 25 5.82 23.06 15.42
N THR A 26 6.58 23.21 16.51
CA THR A 26 7.57 22.23 16.92
C THR A 26 6.99 21.23 17.91
N ILE A 27 7.16 19.95 17.61
CA ILE A 27 6.75 18.81 18.44
C ILE A 27 7.99 18.02 18.84
N ALA A 28 8.12 17.69 20.12
CA ALA A 28 9.18 16.83 20.63
C ALA A 28 8.60 15.54 21.20
N ILE A 29 8.90 14.39 20.60
CA ILE A 29 8.55 13.05 21.09
C ILE A 29 9.73 12.59 21.96
N VAL A 30 9.49 12.34 23.25
CA VAL A 30 10.55 12.17 24.25
C VAL A 30 10.40 10.84 24.99
N GLY A 31 11.52 10.13 25.18
CA GLY A 31 11.59 8.91 26.01
C GLY A 31 11.18 7.62 25.31
N ALA A 32 10.80 7.67 24.02
CA ALA A 32 10.48 6.47 23.24
C ALA A 32 11.72 5.62 22.92
N THR A 33 11.50 4.36 22.60
CA THR A 33 12.48 3.55 21.85
C THR A 33 12.35 3.89 20.36
N MET A 34 13.37 4.54 19.79
CA MET A 34 13.38 4.89 18.37
C MET A 34 13.91 3.72 17.54
N ILE A 35 13.14 3.37 16.50
CA ILE A 35 13.54 2.45 15.41
C ILE A 35 13.55 3.28 14.14
N ASP A 36 14.75 3.62 13.65
CA ASP A 36 14.95 4.61 12.60
C ASP A 36 14.52 4.19 11.17
N GLY A 37 14.08 2.95 11.01
CA GLY A 37 13.70 2.37 9.70
C GLY A 37 14.85 1.76 8.92
N SER A 38 16.10 1.92 9.35
CA SER A 38 17.28 1.39 8.63
C SER A 38 17.54 -0.11 8.83
N GLY A 39 16.86 -0.73 9.81
CA GLY A 39 17.13 -2.10 10.26
C GLY A 39 18.25 -2.20 11.30
N ARG A 40 18.82 -1.08 11.76
CA ARG A 40 19.81 -1.03 12.84
C ARG A 40 19.18 -1.27 14.20
N ALA A 41 20.06 -1.42 15.22
CA ALA A 41 19.65 -1.56 16.61
C ALA A 41 18.82 -0.35 17.08
N PRO A 42 17.78 -0.57 17.92
CA PRO A 42 16.95 0.50 18.47
C PRO A 42 17.75 1.49 19.33
N VAL A 43 17.31 2.74 19.36
CA VAL A 43 17.83 3.79 20.26
C VAL A 43 16.84 3.95 21.41
N VAL A 44 17.23 3.50 22.60
CA VAL A 44 16.43 3.64 23.82
C VAL A 44 16.53 5.06 24.37
N ASP A 45 15.46 5.56 25.01
CA ASP A 45 15.34 6.91 25.57
C ASP A 45 15.75 7.97 24.54
N SER A 46 15.02 7.99 23.44
CA SER A 46 15.26 8.89 22.31
C SER A 46 14.48 10.20 22.42
N VAL A 47 14.91 11.19 21.65
CA VAL A 47 14.16 12.39 21.32
C VAL A 47 14.06 12.50 19.81
N VAL A 48 12.83 12.73 19.30
CA VAL A 48 12.57 13.05 17.90
C VAL A 48 11.84 14.40 17.87
N VAL A 49 12.43 15.37 17.19
CA VAL A 49 11.88 16.73 17.06
C VAL A 49 11.35 16.91 15.65
N LEU A 50 10.05 17.22 15.56
CA LEU A 50 9.36 17.58 14.33
C LEU A 50 9.18 19.09 14.29
N LYS A 51 9.44 19.72 13.14
CA LYS A 51 9.20 21.15 12.90
C LYS A 51 8.59 21.34 11.52
N GLY A 52 7.38 21.91 11.48
CA GLY A 52 6.60 21.94 10.24
C GLY A 52 6.44 20.53 9.67
N ASP A 53 6.77 20.34 8.40
CA ASP A 53 6.64 19.06 7.70
C ASP A 53 7.86 18.14 7.80
N SER A 54 8.88 18.51 8.59
CA SER A 54 10.19 17.86 8.56
C SER A 54 10.68 17.44 9.95
N ILE A 55 11.53 16.41 10.00
CA ILE A 55 12.26 16.00 11.20
C ILE A 55 13.46 16.95 11.37
N LEU A 56 13.45 17.75 12.42
CA LEU A 56 14.53 18.68 12.73
C LEU A 56 15.75 17.95 13.33
N ALA A 57 15.50 17.05 14.28
CA ALA A 57 16.55 16.30 14.95
C ALA A 57 16.00 14.96 15.47
N ALA A 58 16.85 13.95 15.57
CA ALA A 58 16.53 12.67 16.19
C ALA A 58 17.79 12.00 16.75
N GLY A 59 17.68 11.35 17.91
CA GLY A 59 18.80 10.66 18.54
C GLY A 59 18.55 10.31 19.99
N LYS A 60 19.62 9.96 20.72
CA LYS A 60 19.56 9.73 22.17
C LYS A 60 19.19 11.02 22.89
N ARG A 61 18.42 10.93 23.97
CA ARG A 61 18.01 12.09 24.79
C ARG A 61 19.20 12.95 25.25
N ALA A 62 20.34 12.35 25.55
CA ALA A 62 21.52 13.07 25.93
C ALA A 62 22.20 13.88 24.80
N GLN A 63 21.81 13.65 23.55
CA GLN A 63 22.41 14.24 22.34
C GLN A 63 21.48 15.21 21.60
N VAL A 64 20.18 15.18 21.90
CA VAL A 64 19.17 16.00 21.21
C VAL A 64 18.46 16.87 22.23
N GLN A 65 18.61 18.20 22.08
CA GLN A 65 17.92 19.18 22.92
C GLN A 65 16.48 19.35 22.44
N VAL A 66 15.55 19.41 23.39
CA VAL A 66 14.16 19.80 23.13
C VAL A 66 14.11 21.32 22.98
N PRO A 67 13.66 21.85 21.83
CA PRO A 67 13.57 23.30 21.65
C PRO A 67 12.61 23.94 22.68
N PRO A 68 12.95 25.14 23.19
CA PRO A 68 12.03 25.88 24.03
C PRO A 68 10.70 26.14 23.31
N GLY A 69 9.58 25.96 24.01
CA GLY A 69 8.24 26.16 23.43
C GLY A 69 7.69 24.97 22.63
N ALA A 70 8.48 23.92 22.37
CA ALA A 70 7.99 22.73 21.69
C ALA A 70 6.87 22.03 22.48
N ARG A 71 5.84 21.57 21.79
CA ARG A 71 4.83 20.64 22.34
C ARG A 71 5.49 19.31 22.64
N VAL A 72 5.64 18.96 23.92
CA VAL A 72 6.26 17.70 24.33
C VAL A 72 5.24 16.58 24.37
N ILE A 73 5.58 15.44 23.78
CA ILE A 73 4.84 14.17 23.85
C ILE A 73 5.71 13.17 24.61
N GLU A 74 5.33 12.87 25.86
CA GLU A 74 5.97 11.82 26.66
C GLU A 74 5.62 10.45 26.09
N ALA A 75 6.65 9.68 25.73
CA ALA A 75 6.48 8.43 24.97
C ALA A 75 7.24 7.25 25.59
N ARG A 76 7.45 7.25 26.92
CA ARG A 76 8.10 6.13 27.63
C ARG A 76 7.31 4.85 27.47
N GLY A 77 8.01 3.76 27.17
CA GLY A 77 7.43 2.46 26.92
C GLY A 77 6.86 2.28 25.49
N LEU A 78 6.82 3.35 24.69
CA LEU A 78 6.38 3.31 23.31
C LEU A 78 7.56 3.20 22.34
N VAL A 79 7.24 2.79 21.12
CA VAL A 79 8.17 2.84 19.98
C VAL A 79 7.79 4.02 19.08
N VAL A 80 8.81 4.80 18.67
CA VAL A 80 8.70 5.77 17.59
C VAL A 80 9.42 5.24 16.36
N ALA A 81 8.73 5.23 15.21
CA ALA A 81 9.23 4.72 13.93
C ALA A 81 8.82 5.66 12.78
N PRO A 82 9.45 5.57 11.59
CA PRO A 82 8.91 6.25 10.41
C PRO A 82 7.50 5.76 10.13
N GLY A 83 6.65 6.63 9.59
CA GLY A 83 5.33 6.25 9.12
C GLY A 83 5.41 5.14 8.07
N PHE A 84 4.47 4.21 8.13
CA PHE A 84 4.50 3.03 7.26
C PHE A 84 4.09 3.39 5.83
N ILE A 85 4.73 2.73 4.87
CA ILE A 85 4.46 2.86 3.44
C ILE A 85 3.85 1.56 2.96
N ASP A 86 2.58 1.62 2.57
CA ASP A 86 1.88 0.46 2.03
C ASP A 86 2.24 0.26 0.56
N ALA A 87 3.03 -0.77 0.31
CA ALA A 87 3.64 -1.03 -0.99
C ALA A 87 2.65 -1.50 -2.07
N HIS A 88 1.43 -1.89 -1.68
CA HIS A 88 0.35 -2.34 -2.55
C HIS A 88 -1.00 -2.05 -1.91
N ASN A 89 -1.74 -1.07 -2.45
CA ASN A 89 -2.96 -0.55 -1.84
C ASN A 89 -3.98 -0.14 -2.90
N HIS A 90 -5.28 -0.25 -2.56
CA HIS A 90 -6.42 0.07 -3.41
C HIS A 90 -7.30 1.20 -2.85
N SER A 91 -6.75 2.06 -1.99
CA SER A 91 -7.48 3.18 -1.36
C SER A 91 -7.88 4.27 -2.35
N ASP A 92 -7.31 4.32 -3.55
CA ASP A 92 -7.70 5.23 -4.63
C ASP A 92 -9.20 5.14 -4.98
N ARG A 93 -9.83 4.00 -4.70
CA ARG A 93 -11.26 3.77 -4.90
C ARG A 93 -12.13 4.32 -3.76
N GLY A 94 -11.55 4.72 -2.62
CA GLY A 94 -12.27 5.12 -1.41
C GLY A 94 -11.92 6.50 -0.88
N PHE A 95 -11.00 7.26 -1.49
CA PHE A 95 -10.58 8.57 -1.00
C PHE A 95 -11.72 9.59 -0.93
N THR A 96 -12.70 9.50 -1.83
CA THR A 96 -13.88 10.38 -1.83
C THR A 96 -14.81 10.06 -0.66
N ASP A 97 -14.95 8.79 -0.30
CA ASP A 97 -15.88 8.29 0.71
C ASP A 97 -15.33 8.47 2.13
N ASP A 98 -14.02 8.21 2.31
CA ASP A 98 -13.32 8.42 3.58
C ASP A 98 -11.95 9.11 3.35
N PRO A 99 -11.91 10.44 3.24
CA PRO A 99 -10.66 11.19 3.11
C PRO A 99 -9.79 11.15 4.37
N ALA A 100 -10.35 10.74 5.51
CA ALA A 100 -9.60 10.51 6.74
C ALA A 100 -8.78 9.21 6.68
N ALA A 101 -9.21 8.25 5.85
CA ALA A 101 -8.60 6.94 5.69
C ALA A 101 -8.40 6.23 7.04
N ALA A 102 -9.45 6.20 7.86
CA ALA A 102 -9.39 5.73 9.25
C ALA A 102 -8.78 4.32 9.37
N SER A 103 -9.19 3.38 8.51
CA SER A 103 -8.66 2.01 8.48
C SER A 103 -7.17 1.94 8.13
N GLN A 104 -6.64 2.94 7.44
CA GLN A 104 -5.23 3.01 7.03
C GLN A 104 -4.38 3.70 8.10
N VAL A 105 -4.75 4.92 8.52
CA VAL A 105 -3.97 5.68 9.51
C VAL A 105 -3.95 5.01 10.87
N SER A 106 -5.01 4.28 11.26
CA SER A 106 -5.04 3.50 12.51
C SER A 106 -3.98 2.40 12.59
N GLN A 107 -3.44 1.96 11.45
CA GLN A 107 -2.36 1.00 11.36
C GLN A 107 -0.96 1.63 11.41
N GLY A 108 -0.85 2.96 11.38
CA GLY A 108 0.43 3.69 11.26
C GLY A 108 0.85 3.98 9.82
N ILE A 109 -0.02 3.73 8.83
CA ILE A 109 0.24 4.01 7.41
C ILE A 109 0.19 5.53 7.21
N THR A 110 1.20 6.07 6.53
CA THR A 110 1.32 7.49 6.15
C THR A 110 1.38 7.69 4.64
N THR A 111 1.73 6.63 3.91
CA THR A 111 1.86 6.64 2.45
C THR A 111 1.27 5.38 1.87
N VAL A 112 0.48 5.50 0.82
CA VAL A 112 -0.07 4.37 0.06
C VAL A 112 0.39 4.41 -1.40
N VAL A 113 0.63 3.22 -1.94
CA VAL A 113 1.00 3.03 -3.35
C VAL A 113 -0.18 2.40 -4.06
N VAL A 114 -0.85 3.19 -4.90
CA VAL A 114 -2.09 2.82 -5.60
C VAL A 114 -1.89 2.67 -7.11
N GLY A 115 -2.97 2.43 -7.85
CA GLY A 115 -2.90 2.13 -9.28
C GLY A 115 -2.35 0.73 -9.55
N GLN A 116 -2.73 -0.22 -8.70
CA GLN A 116 -2.22 -1.59 -8.67
C GLN A 116 -2.98 -2.51 -9.64
N ASP A 117 -2.40 -3.68 -9.92
CA ASP A 117 -3.01 -4.80 -10.63
C ASP A 117 -3.57 -4.44 -12.02
N GLY A 118 -2.88 -3.49 -12.66
CA GLY A 118 -3.25 -3.04 -14.01
C GLY A 118 -4.39 -2.03 -14.07
N SER A 119 -4.96 -1.63 -12.94
CA SER A 119 -6.07 -0.66 -12.88
C SER A 119 -5.64 0.63 -12.16
N SER A 120 -5.85 1.78 -12.78
CA SER A 120 -5.49 3.08 -12.19
C SER A 120 -6.43 4.18 -12.65
N ALA A 121 -6.42 5.29 -11.92
CA ALA A 121 -6.95 6.55 -12.44
C ALA A 121 -6.14 7.02 -13.65
N PHE A 122 -6.83 7.64 -14.63
CA PHE A 122 -6.22 8.25 -15.82
C PHE A 122 -7.07 9.45 -16.29
N PRO A 123 -6.47 10.58 -16.68
CA PRO A 123 -5.04 10.94 -16.62
C PRO A 123 -4.50 11.05 -15.17
N VAL A 124 -3.25 10.67 -14.96
CA VAL A 124 -2.59 10.71 -13.63
C VAL A 124 -2.49 12.14 -13.10
N GLY A 125 -2.26 13.11 -14.00
CA GLY A 125 -2.20 14.53 -13.65
C GLY A 125 -3.51 15.05 -13.05
N GLU A 126 -4.66 14.64 -13.60
CA GLU A 126 -5.98 15.01 -13.09
C GLU A 126 -6.26 14.33 -11.74
N PHE A 127 -5.90 13.06 -11.58
CA PHE A 127 -6.00 12.36 -10.30
C PHE A 127 -5.24 13.11 -9.21
N PHE A 128 -3.99 13.47 -9.46
CA PHE A 128 -3.19 14.23 -8.49
C PHE A 128 -3.74 15.64 -8.22
N ALA A 129 -4.28 16.31 -9.23
CA ALA A 129 -4.93 17.60 -9.05
C ALA A 129 -6.21 17.47 -8.20
N GLY A 130 -6.93 16.36 -8.36
CA GLY A 130 -8.11 16.02 -7.55
C GLY A 130 -7.78 15.86 -6.07
N LEU A 131 -6.67 15.19 -5.74
CA LEU A 131 -6.19 15.05 -4.36
C LEU A 131 -5.81 16.41 -3.73
N GLY A 132 -5.28 17.35 -4.54
CA GLY A 132 -5.00 18.72 -4.07
C GLY A 132 -6.26 19.54 -3.76
N LYS A 133 -7.37 19.28 -4.47
CA LYS A 133 -8.66 19.92 -4.26
C LYS A 133 -9.47 19.31 -3.10
N ASN A 134 -9.32 18.00 -2.93
CA ASN A 134 -10.00 17.22 -1.87
C ASN A 134 -8.91 16.57 -0.99
N PRO A 135 -8.39 17.31 0.01
CA PRO A 135 -7.29 16.85 0.83
C PRO A 135 -7.62 15.57 1.60
N ILE A 136 -6.65 14.67 1.66
CA ILE A 136 -6.72 13.38 2.36
C ILE A 136 -5.63 13.26 3.43
N SER A 137 -5.76 12.28 4.32
CA SER A 137 -4.77 12.08 5.40
C SER A 137 -3.45 11.47 4.92
N LEU A 138 -3.42 10.79 3.77
CA LEU A 138 -2.30 9.95 3.32
C LEU A 138 -1.53 10.59 2.17
N ASN A 139 -0.23 10.37 2.12
CA ASN A 139 0.56 10.59 0.91
C ASN A 139 0.26 9.49 -0.11
N VAL A 140 0.25 9.83 -1.39
CA VAL A 140 -0.14 8.91 -2.47
C VAL A 140 0.92 8.84 -3.56
N VAL A 141 1.39 7.63 -3.82
CA VAL A 141 2.12 7.25 -5.03
C VAL A 141 1.14 6.52 -5.94
N THR A 142 1.16 6.74 -7.24
CA THR A 142 0.33 5.99 -8.19
C THR A 142 1.12 5.42 -9.34
N PHE A 143 0.66 4.28 -9.86
CA PHE A 143 1.12 3.67 -11.10
C PHE A 143 0.11 3.94 -12.23
N VAL A 144 0.54 3.81 -13.49
CA VAL A 144 -0.38 3.69 -14.61
C VAL A 144 -0.71 2.22 -14.85
N GLY A 145 -2.00 1.92 -14.95
CA GLY A 145 -2.51 0.56 -15.13
C GLY A 145 -2.47 0.09 -16.59
N HIS A 146 -1.90 -1.09 -16.83
CA HIS A 146 -1.92 -1.74 -18.14
C HIS A 146 -3.36 -1.98 -18.65
N ALA A 147 -4.24 -2.53 -17.82
CA ALA A 147 -5.64 -2.75 -18.18
C ALA A 147 -6.37 -1.43 -18.45
N THR A 148 -6.02 -0.36 -17.71
CA THR A 148 -6.57 0.99 -17.95
C THR A 148 -6.22 1.49 -19.34
N VAL A 149 -4.95 1.43 -19.74
CA VAL A 149 -4.56 1.91 -21.10
C VAL A 149 -5.08 1.00 -22.21
N ARG A 150 -5.21 -0.33 -21.95
CA ARG A 150 -5.88 -1.24 -22.91
C ARG A 150 -7.33 -0.85 -23.13
N SER A 151 -8.11 -0.62 -22.08
CA SER A 151 -9.51 -0.23 -22.17
C SER A 151 -9.69 1.12 -22.85
N LEU A 152 -8.79 2.09 -22.62
CA LEU A 152 -8.83 3.40 -23.27
C LEU A 152 -8.57 3.32 -24.79
N VAL A 153 -7.74 2.37 -25.24
CA VAL A 153 -7.37 2.24 -26.66
C VAL A 153 -8.28 1.27 -27.41
N MET A 154 -8.68 0.17 -26.78
CA MET A 154 -9.43 -0.94 -27.44
C MET A 154 -10.92 -0.90 -27.12
N GLY A 155 -11.38 -0.03 -26.19
CA GLY A 155 -12.77 0.01 -25.74
C GLY A 155 -13.17 -1.29 -25.04
N GLU A 156 -14.28 -1.88 -25.47
CA GLU A 156 -14.80 -3.16 -24.93
C GLU A 156 -14.11 -4.38 -25.52
N ASP A 157 -13.39 -4.24 -26.65
CA ASP A 157 -12.76 -5.36 -27.39
C ASP A 157 -11.37 -5.74 -26.81
N THR A 158 -11.29 -5.87 -25.50
CA THR A 158 -10.02 -6.19 -24.78
C THR A 158 -9.74 -7.69 -24.69
N ASN A 159 -10.67 -8.56 -25.12
CA ASN A 159 -10.54 -10.02 -24.99
C ASN A 159 -9.77 -10.66 -26.18
N ARG A 160 -8.80 -9.93 -26.73
CA ARG A 160 -7.88 -10.39 -27.78
C ARG A 160 -6.52 -9.76 -27.62
N GLU A 161 -5.53 -10.24 -28.36
CA GLU A 161 -4.26 -9.53 -28.48
C GLU A 161 -4.45 -8.15 -29.14
N ALA A 162 -3.68 -7.17 -28.68
CA ALA A 162 -3.67 -5.86 -29.29
C ALA A 162 -2.89 -5.85 -30.60
N THR A 163 -3.36 -5.09 -31.58
CA THR A 163 -2.61 -4.85 -32.81
C THR A 163 -1.38 -3.97 -32.55
N PRO A 164 -0.33 -3.98 -33.40
CA PRO A 164 0.82 -3.11 -33.24
C PRO A 164 0.48 -1.61 -33.12
N ALA A 165 -0.57 -1.15 -33.80
CA ALA A 165 -1.04 0.23 -33.73
C ALA A 165 -1.70 0.56 -32.39
N GLU A 166 -2.44 -0.38 -31.80
CA GLU A 166 -3.00 -0.24 -30.46
C GLU A 166 -1.92 -0.26 -29.38
N VAL A 167 -0.93 -1.15 -29.51
CA VAL A 167 0.24 -1.18 -28.60
C VAL A 167 0.99 0.17 -28.63
N GLU A 168 1.17 0.75 -29.79
CA GLU A 168 1.83 2.07 -29.91
C GLU A 168 1.01 3.18 -29.24
N LYS A 169 -0.32 3.20 -29.39
CA LYS A 169 -1.20 4.15 -28.67
C LYS A 169 -1.10 3.96 -27.15
N MET A 170 -1.16 2.72 -26.65
CA MET A 170 -0.99 2.41 -25.23
C MET A 170 0.38 2.88 -24.73
N ARG A 171 1.44 2.67 -25.51
CA ARG A 171 2.80 3.14 -25.18
C ARG A 171 2.84 4.67 -24.98
N GLN A 172 2.13 5.43 -25.80
CA GLN A 172 2.02 6.89 -25.67
C GLN A 172 1.29 7.29 -24.39
N LEU A 173 0.19 6.61 -24.04
CA LEU A 173 -0.54 6.86 -22.79
C LEU A 173 0.32 6.54 -21.56
N VAL A 174 1.10 5.46 -21.60
CA VAL A 174 2.07 5.17 -20.51
C VAL A 174 3.11 6.28 -20.40
N ALA A 175 3.68 6.74 -21.52
CA ALA A 175 4.66 7.83 -21.51
C ALA A 175 4.05 9.13 -20.95
N GLN A 176 2.81 9.46 -21.30
CA GLN A 176 2.06 10.59 -20.74
C GLN A 176 1.92 10.46 -19.21
N ALA A 177 1.42 9.34 -18.71
CA ALA A 177 1.25 9.11 -17.29
C ALA A 177 2.57 9.24 -16.51
N MET A 178 3.68 8.75 -17.10
CA MET A 178 5.01 8.90 -16.51
C MET A 178 5.46 10.37 -16.45
N GLN A 179 5.13 11.18 -17.48
CA GLN A 179 5.42 12.62 -17.47
C GLN A 179 4.58 13.38 -16.45
N GLU A 180 3.37 12.89 -16.15
CA GLU A 180 2.46 13.41 -15.13
C GLU A 180 2.85 13.01 -13.71
N GLY A 181 3.81 12.08 -13.54
CA GLY A 181 4.42 11.73 -12.27
C GLY A 181 4.07 10.34 -11.74
N ALA A 182 3.55 9.44 -12.57
CA ALA A 182 3.36 8.03 -12.21
C ALA A 182 4.70 7.38 -11.82
N ALA A 183 4.68 6.44 -10.88
CA ALA A 183 5.86 5.71 -10.42
C ALA A 183 6.31 4.60 -11.39
N GLY A 184 5.45 4.20 -12.30
CA GLY A 184 5.74 3.12 -13.24
C GLY A 184 4.49 2.54 -13.87
N LEU A 185 4.64 1.33 -14.43
CA LEU A 185 3.56 0.54 -15.02
C LEU A 185 3.15 -0.58 -14.08
N SER A 186 1.84 -0.72 -13.82
CA SER A 186 1.26 -1.89 -13.15
C SER A 186 0.54 -2.80 -14.15
N SER A 187 0.58 -4.11 -13.94
CA SER A 187 -0.22 -5.08 -14.70
C SER A 187 -0.95 -6.07 -13.79
N GLY A 188 -2.10 -6.54 -14.25
CA GLY A 188 -2.84 -7.65 -13.68
C GLY A 188 -3.15 -8.63 -14.80
N LEU A 189 -2.19 -9.52 -15.07
CA LEU A 189 -2.23 -10.41 -16.24
C LEU A 189 -3.12 -11.63 -16.05
N GLU A 190 -3.60 -11.88 -14.85
CA GLU A 190 -4.60 -12.92 -14.55
C GLU A 190 -6.01 -12.45 -14.86
N TYR A 191 -6.29 -11.14 -14.77
CA TYR A 191 -7.61 -10.56 -14.98
C TYR A 191 -8.01 -10.48 -16.45
N GLU A 192 -9.32 -10.49 -16.72
CA GLU A 192 -9.90 -10.57 -18.08
C GLU A 192 -9.28 -9.60 -19.09
N THR A 193 -9.10 -8.34 -18.73
CA THR A 193 -8.52 -7.31 -19.61
C THR A 193 -7.03 -7.53 -19.88
N GLY A 194 -6.27 -8.01 -18.89
CA GLY A 194 -4.82 -8.21 -18.99
C GLY A 194 -4.44 -9.57 -19.58
N LYS A 195 -5.27 -10.58 -19.39
CA LYS A 195 -4.98 -11.97 -19.74
C LYS A 195 -4.67 -12.22 -21.22
N PRO A 196 -5.37 -11.60 -22.19
CA PRO A 196 -5.09 -11.79 -23.61
C PRO A 196 -3.82 -11.07 -24.09
N ALA A 197 -3.21 -10.20 -23.27
CA ALA A 197 -2.01 -9.46 -23.64
C ALA A 197 -0.81 -10.39 -23.82
N SER A 198 -0.06 -10.22 -24.91
CA SER A 198 1.20 -10.91 -25.10
C SER A 198 2.29 -10.33 -24.18
N THR A 199 3.29 -11.14 -23.84
CA THR A 199 4.48 -10.68 -23.11
C THR A 199 5.17 -9.52 -23.85
N ALA A 200 5.21 -9.56 -25.18
CA ALA A 200 5.81 -8.51 -26.02
C ALA A 200 5.09 -7.16 -25.90
N GLU A 201 3.75 -7.17 -25.79
CA GLU A 201 2.97 -5.96 -25.49
C GLU A 201 3.43 -5.35 -24.17
N VAL A 202 3.43 -6.13 -23.09
CA VAL A 202 3.80 -5.64 -21.76
C VAL A 202 5.25 -5.14 -21.72
N VAL A 203 6.19 -5.83 -22.39
CA VAL A 203 7.58 -5.39 -22.55
C VAL A 203 7.65 -4.04 -23.23
N THR A 204 6.86 -3.81 -24.27
CA THR A 204 6.84 -2.52 -25.01
C THR A 204 6.38 -1.38 -24.12
N LEU A 205 5.33 -1.59 -23.33
CA LEU A 205 4.82 -0.60 -22.39
C LEU A 205 5.78 -0.40 -21.19
N ALA A 206 6.39 -1.45 -20.70
CA ALA A 206 7.39 -1.38 -19.63
C ALA A 206 8.64 -0.60 -20.07
N LYS A 207 9.07 -0.70 -21.35
CA LYS A 207 10.14 0.14 -21.91
C LYS A 207 9.79 1.63 -21.89
N ALA A 208 8.52 1.99 -22.13
CA ALA A 208 8.08 3.37 -22.01
C ALA A 208 8.19 3.88 -20.58
N ALA A 209 7.78 3.09 -19.59
CA ALA A 209 7.97 3.41 -18.18
C ALA A 209 9.45 3.49 -17.79
N ALA A 210 10.28 2.56 -18.27
CA ALA A 210 11.74 2.52 -18.03
C ALA A 210 12.44 3.80 -18.51
N ALA A 211 12.06 4.33 -19.68
CA ALA A 211 12.62 5.55 -20.26
C ALA A 211 12.46 6.77 -19.33
N HIS A 212 11.46 6.75 -18.45
CA HIS A 212 11.21 7.78 -17.42
C HIS A 212 11.72 7.38 -16.05
N GLY A 213 12.48 6.29 -15.94
CA GLY A 213 13.00 5.81 -14.65
C GLY A 213 11.95 5.13 -13.78
N GLY A 214 10.86 4.66 -14.34
CA GLY A 214 9.77 3.97 -13.64
C GLY A 214 10.15 2.57 -13.17
N ILE A 215 9.14 1.90 -12.57
CA ILE A 215 9.18 0.53 -12.07
C ILE A 215 8.07 -0.26 -12.75
N TYR A 216 8.26 -1.56 -12.96
CA TYR A 216 7.19 -2.47 -13.36
C TYR A 216 6.73 -3.27 -12.16
N ILE A 217 5.42 -3.27 -11.89
CA ILE A 217 4.82 -4.09 -10.84
C ILE A 217 3.74 -5.00 -11.44
N SER A 218 3.59 -6.20 -10.94
CA SER A 218 2.72 -7.19 -11.55
C SER A 218 2.00 -8.08 -10.55
N HIS A 219 0.66 -8.04 -10.60
CA HIS A 219 -0.15 -9.22 -10.35
C HIS A 219 0.12 -10.15 -11.54
N ILE A 220 0.76 -11.28 -11.26
CA ILE A 220 1.27 -12.19 -12.29
C ILE A 220 0.15 -12.90 -13.07
N ARG A 221 0.48 -13.51 -14.18
CA ARG A 221 -0.49 -14.10 -15.12
C ARG A 221 -1.28 -15.27 -14.56
N ASP A 222 -0.71 -15.98 -13.59
CA ASP A 222 -1.33 -17.14 -12.97
C ASP A 222 -0.77 -17.27 -11.54
N GLU A 223 -1.63 -17.12 -10.54
CA GLU A 223 -1.28 -17.29 -9.13
C GLU A 223 -1.63 -18.70 -8.62
N ALA A 224 -2.08 -19.57 -9.55
CA ALA A 224 -2.44 -20.95 -9.33
C ALA A 224 -1.31 -21.90 -9.77
N ASP A 225 -1.64 -22.90 -10.58
CA ASP A 225 -0.77 -24.01 -10.96
C ASP A 225 0.47 -23.60 -11.77
N LYS A 226 0.38 -22.49 -12.53
CA LYS A 226 1.45 -21.96 -13.38
C LYS A 226 2.16 -20.75 -12.78
N SER A 227 2.09 -20.58 -11.47
CA SER A 227 2.70 -19.43 -10.77
C SER A 227 4.21 -19.32 -10.99
N PHE A 228 4.94 -20.41 -11.18
CA PHE A 228 6.38 -20.39 -11.47
C PHE A 228 6.68 -19.82 -12.86
N GLU A 229 5.91 -20.21 -13.86
CA GLU A 229 6.00 -19.68 -15.21
C GLU A 229 5.62 -18.21 -15.26
N ALA A 230 4.58 -17.83 -14.55
CA ALA A 230 4.13 -16.44 -14.46
C ALA A 230 5.14 -15.53 -13.73
N LEU A 231 5.79 -16.04 -12.68
CA LEU A 231 6.92 -15.35 -12.02
C LEU A 231 8.12 -15.20 -12.98
N ALA A 232 8.43 -16.24 -13.74
CA ALA A 232 9.49 -16.17 -14.73
C ALA A 232 9.17 -15.16 -15.84
N GLU A 233 7.92 -15.06 -16.29
CA GLU A 233 7.45 -14.06 -17.25
C GLU A 233 7.64 -12.63 -16.71
N ALA A 234 7.22 -12.35 -15.47
CA ALA A 234 7.39 -11.02 -14.86
C ALA A 234 8.88 -10.63 -14.76
N ILE A 235 9.76 -11.57 -14.40
CA ILE A 235 11.22 -11.39 -14.39
C ILE A 235 11.76 -11.16 -15.81
N GLN A 236 11.25 -11.87 -16.81
CA GLN A 236 11.61 -11.70 -18.22
C GLN A 236 11.24 -10.31 -18.73
N ILE A 237 10.01 -9.83 -18.44
CA ILE A 237 9.55 -8.48 -18.80
C ILE A 237 10.53 -7.44 -18.24
N GLY A 238 10.90 -7.56 -16.97
CA GLY A 238 11.85 -6.65 -16.34
C GLY A 238 13.22 -6.65 -17.01
N ARG A 239 13.72 -7.82 -17.37
CA ARG A 239 14.99 -7.98 -18.08
C ARG A 239 14.97 -7.36 -19.47
N GLU A 240 13.94 -7.64 -20.26
CA GLU A 240 13.83 -7.15 -21.65
C GLU A 240 13.53 -5.66 -21.73
N ALA A 241 12.77 -5.14 -20.77
CA ALA A 241 12.49 -3.72 -20.65
C ALA A 241 13.60 -2.95 -19.90
N ARG A 242 14.56 -3.63 -19.27
CA ARG A 242 15.60 -3.03 -18.41
C ARG A 242 15.00 -2.17 -17.30
N ILE A 243 13.98 -2.67 -16.64
CA ILE A 243 13.21 -1.98 -15.61
C ILE A 243 13.23 -2.78 -14.31
N PRO A 244 13.31 -2.13 -13.12
CA PRO A 244 13.11 -2.82 -11.85
C PRO A 244 11.73 -3.47 -11.79
N VAL A 245 11.65 -4.68 -11.19
CA VAL A 245 10.41 -5.44 -11.07
C VAL A 245 9.98 -5.56 -9.62
N GLN A 246 8.70 -5.44 -9.36
CA GLN A 246 8.07 -5.85 -8.11
C GLN A 246 6.98 -6.89 -8.42
N ILE A 247 7.06 -8.03 -7.75
CA ILE A 247 5.99 -9.03 -7.76
C ILE A 247 4.97 -8.58 -6.70
N SER A 248 3.75 -8.29 -7.15
CA SER A 248 2.65 -7.89 -6.28
C SER A 248 2.22 -9.06 -5.39
N HIS A 249 1.88 -8.76 -4.12
CA HIS A 249 1.25 -9.67 -3.15
C HIS A 249 1.63 -11.16 -3.31
N ILE A 250 2.94 -11.44 -3.34
CA ILE A 250 3.49 -12.78 -3.64
C ILE A 250 2.82 -13.87 -2.80
N LYS A 251 2.25 -14.87 -3.46
CA LYS A 251 1.55 -15.99 -2.84
C LYS A 251 1.64 -17.26 -3.67
N LEU A 252 1.21 -18.37 -3.08
CA LEU A 252 0.96 -19.66 -3.72
C LEU A 252 -0.49 -20.04 -3.40
N GLY A 253 -1.38 -19.85 -4.36
CA GLY A 253 -2.83 -19.79 -4.16
C GLY A 253 -3.57 -21.13 -4.31
N THR A 254 -2.89 -22.25 -4.66
CA THR A 254 -3.55 -23.54 -4.89
C THR A 254 -2.81 -24.70 -4.24
N LEU A 255 -3.53 -25.80 -4.00
CA LEU A 255 -3.00 -27.04 -3.38
C LEU A 255 -1.75 -27.57 -4.07
N LYS A 256 -1.67 -27.47 -5.40
CA LYS A 256 -0.57 -28.00 -6.20
C LYS A 256 0.77 -27.26 -5.98
N VAL A 257 0.73 -26.01 -5.59
CA VAL A 257 1.91 -25.17 -5.36
C VAL A 257 2.21 -24.90 -3.91
N TRP A 258 1.35 -25.27 -2.98
CA TRP A 258 1.58 -25.12 -1.55
C TRP A 258 2.89 -25.79 -1.10
N GLY A 259 3.56 -25.15 -0.14
CA GLY A 259 4.85 -25.62 0.41
C GLY A 259 6.06 -25.32 -0.48
N LYS A 260 5.87 -24.66 -1.64
CA LYS A 260 6.95 -24.40 -2.60
C LYS A 260 7.57 -23.00 -2.50
N ALA A 261 7.27 -22.21 -1.46
CA ALA A 261 7.77 -20.84 -1.31
C ALA A 261 9.32 -20.76 -1.33
N ASN A 262 10.02 -21.78 -0.84
CA ASN A 262 11.49 -21.83 -0.94
C ASN A 262 11.97 -21.88 -2.41
N GLN A 263 11.26 -22.60 -3.28
CA GLN A 263 11.61 -22.67 -4.71
C GLN A 263 11.36 -21.32 -5.40
N VAL A 264 10.25 -20.66 -5.06
CA VAL A 264 9.96 -19.28 -5.52
C VAL A 264 11.04 -18.30 -5.05
N ALA A 265 11.43 -18.36 -3.78
CA ALA A 265 12.48 -17.51 -3.23
C ALA A 265 13.83 -17.75 -3.95
N GLN A 266 14.16 -19.00 -4.30
CA GLN A 266 15.34 -19.33 -5.09
C GLN A 266 15.27 -18.78 -6.52
N LEU A 267 14.10 -18.87 -7.19
CA LEU A 267 13.89 -18.30 -8.53
C LEU A 267 14.19 -16.78 -8.54
N ILE A 268 13.62 -16.05 -7.61
CA ILE A 268 13.82 -14.60 -7.48
C ILE A 268 15.28 -14.29 -7.08
N SER A 269 15.84 -15.00 -6.11
CA SER A 269 17.24 -14.82 -5.69
C SER A 269 18.24 -15.08 -6.82
N LYS A 270 17.95 -16.04 -7.69
CA LYS A 270 18.75 -16.31 -8.90
C LYS A 270 18.67 -15.17 -9.92
N ALA A 271 17.51 -14.55 -10.10
CA ALA A 271 17.39 -13.35 -10.95
C ALA A 271 18.20 -12.19 -10.35
N ARG A 272 18.08 -11.96 -9.04
CA ARG A 272 18.81 -10.93 -8.31
C ARG A 272 20.33 -11.10 -8.36
N SER A 273 20.83 -12.34 -8.21
CA SER A 273 22.28 -12.63 -8.31
C SER A 273 22.86 -12.38 -9.72
N ARG A 274 22.00 -12.32 -10.74
CA ARG A 274 22.34 -11.94 -12.12
C ARG A 274 22.21 -10.44 -12.39
N GLY A 275 22.03 -9.64 -11.35
CA GLY A 275 21.95 -8.18 -11.43
C GLY A 275 20.56 -7.61 -11.74
N GLN A 276 19.50 -8.44 -11.77
CA GLN A 276 18.14 -7.92 -11.94
C GLN A 276 17.63 -7.36 -10.61
N ASP A 277 17.06 -6.17 -10.64
CA ASP A 277 16.41 -5.55 -9.48
C ASP A 277 14.97 -6.06 -9.36
N VAL A 278 14.80 -7.15 -8.59
CA VAL A 278 13.50 -7.78 -8.33
C VAL A 278 13.19 -7.71 -6.85
N THR A 279 12.01 -7.21 -6.49
CA THR A 279 11.43 -7.26 -5.14
C THR A 279 10.04 -7.88 -5.20
N ALA A 280 9.45 -8.11 -4.04
CA ALA A 280 8.04 -8.48 -3.92
C ALA A 280 7.42 -7.80 -2.69
N ASP A 281 6.11 -7.81 -2.61
CA ASP A 281 5.36 -7.46 -1.42
C ASP A 281 4.45 -8.61 -1.00
N CYS A 282 4.04 -8.63 0.28
CA CYS A 282 3.24 -9.71 0.85
C CYS A 282 2.37 -9.19 2.00
N TYR A 283 1.13 -9.64 2.08
CA TYR A 283 0.24 -9.40 3.22
C TYR A 283 0.22 -10.59 4.19
N PRO A 284 -0.10 -10.37 5.49
CA PRO A 284 0.07 -11.38 6.54
C PRO A 284 -1.17 -12.23 6.80
N TYR A 285 -1.89 -12.64 5.76
CA TYR A 285 -3.10 -13.45 5.85
C TYR A 285 -2.99 -14.68 4.95
N ASP A 286 -3.61 -15.78 5.38
CA ASP A 286 -3.69 -17.05 4.67
C ASP A 286 -4.88 -17.14 3.68
N ALA A 287 -5.52 -16.01 3.45
CA ALA A 287 -6.61 -15.85 2.51
C ALA A 287 -6.34 -14.70 1.55
N TRP A 288 -6.73 -14.86 0.29
CA TRP A 288 -6.74 -13.79 -0.69
C TRP A 288 -8.17 -13.30 -0.97
N SER A 289 -8.31 -12.14 -1.56
CA SER A 289 -9.61 -11.60 -2.00
C SER A 289 -9.52 -11.11 -3.44
N SER A 290 -10.47 -11.53 -4.27
CA SER A 290 -10.55 -11.13 -5.67
C SER A 290 -11.97 -11.33 -6.22
N THR A 291 -12.13 -11.22 -7.54
CA THR A 291 -13.34 -11.67 -8.24
C THR A 291 -13.43 -13.20 -8.23
N ILE A 292 -14.64 -13.75 -8.15
CA ILE A 292 -14.88 -15.21 -8.22
C ILE A 292 -14.33 -15.83 -9.50
N ARG A 293 -14.15 -15.06 -10.57
CA ARG A 293 -13.67 -15.54 -11.88
C ARG A 293 -12.24 -16.05 -11.85
N VAL A 294 -11.37 -15.55 -10.95
CA VAL A 294 -9.97 -16.02 -10.84
C VAL A 294 -9.85 -17.47 -10.37
N LEU A 295 -10.93 -18.03 -9.78
CA LEU A 295 -10.97 -19.45 -9.41
C LEU A 295 -10.85 -20.39 -10.61
N ILE A 296 -11.13 -19.91 -11.82
CA ILE A 296 -11.08 -20.71 -13.05
C ILE A 296 -10.06 -20.09 -14.02
N PRO A 297 -8.76 -20.39 -13.85
CA PRO A 297 -7.69 -19.79 -14.65
C PRO A 297 -7.80 -20.07 -16.16
N SER A 298 -8.51 -21.14 -16.59
CA SER A 298 -8.80 -21.40 -18.00
C SER A 298 -9.71 -20.36 -18.65
N GLY A 299 -10.53 -19.63 -17.85
CA GLY A 299 -11.56 -18.71 -18.33
C GLY A 299 -12.84 -19.40 -18.82
N ARG A 300 -12.91 -20.74 -18.75
CA ARG A 300 -14.10 -21.51 -19.15
C ARG A 300 -15.09 -21.63 -17.97
N HIS A 301 -15.72 -20.51 -17.63
CA HIS A 301 -16.61 -20.37 -16.47
C HIS A 301 -17.94 -21.15 -16.61
N ASP A 302 -18.26 -21.60 -17.79
CA ASP A 302 -19.45 -22.38 -18.16
C ASP A 302 -19.19 -23.89 -18.36
N ASP A 303 -17.91 -24.32 -18.20
CA ASP A 303 -17.52 -25.73 -18.24
C ASP A 303 -17.55 -26.34 -16.83
N PRO A 304 -18.50 -27.27 -16.53
CA PRO A 304 -18.61 -27.85 -15.19
C PRO A 304 -17.37 -28.59 -14.73
N VAL A 305 -16.57 -29.15 -15.64
CA VAL A 305 -15.32 -29.88 -15.31
C VAL A 305 -14.23 -28.91 -14.87
N ASP A 306 -14.06 -27.79 -15.57
CA ASP A 306 -13.10 -26.77 -15.20
C ASP A 306 -13.50 -26.08 -13.88
N VAL A 307 -14.80 -25.82 -13.71
CA VAL A 307 -15.32 -25.24 -12.46
C VAL A 307 -15.09 -26.20 -11.28
N ALA A 308 -15.43 -27.48 -11.41
CA ALA A 308 -15.21 -28.48 -10.37
C ALA A 308 -13.71 -28.55 -9.97
N ARG A 309 -12.82 -28.53 -10.97
CA ARG A 309 -11.39 -28.53 -10.74
C ARG A 309 -10.94 -27.27 -9.99
N GLY A 310 -11.30 -26.07 -10.46
CA GLY A 310 -10.91 -24.82 -9.82
C GLY A 310 -11.38 -24.69 -8.36
N LEU A 311 -12.61 -25.15 -8.06
CA LEU A 311 -13.08 -25.23 -6.68
C LEU A 311 -12.26 -26.21 -5.83
N THR A 312 -11.82 -27.33 -6.40
CA THR A 312 -10.99 -28.33 -5.73
C THR A 312 -9.59 -27.80 -5.49
N ASP A 313 -9.00 -27.10 -6.45
CA ASP A 313 -7.61 -26.59 -6.41
C ASP A 313 -7.37 -25.60 -5.25
N VAL A 314 -8.42 -24.94 -4.77
CA VAL A 314 -8.36 -24.05 -3.59
C VAL A 314 -8.82 -24.73 -2.28
N GLY A 315 -8.98 -26.04 -2.26
CA GLY A 315 -9.37 -26.80 -1.07
C GLY A 315 -10.87 -26.95 -0.88
N GLY A 316 -11.69 -26.58 -1.85
CA GLY A 316 -13.15 -26.81 -1.87
C GLY A 316 -14.00 -25.60 -1.51
N PRO A 317 -15.34 -25.73 -1.67
CA PRO A 317 -16.29 -24.62 -1.56
C PRO A 317 -16.40 -24.02 -0.13
N ALA A 318 -16.00 -24.76 0.91
CA ALA A 318 -15.97 -24.28 2.29
C ALA A 318 -14.87 -23.22 2.53
N ASN A 319 -13.83 -23.18 1.69
CA ASN A 319 -12.76 -22.20 1.77
C ASN A 319 -13.08 -20.88 1.05
N ILE A 320 -14.19 -20.83 0.31
CA ILE A 320 -14.57 -19.68 -0.51
C ILE A 320 -15.76 -18.96 0.12
N THR A 321 -15.53 -17.78 0.68
CA THR A 321 -16.57 -16.91 1.24
C THR A 321 -16.95 -15.84 0.22
N ILE A 322 -18.24 -15.71 -0.07
CA ILE A 322 -18.77 -14.60 -0.88
C ILE A 322 -18.74 -13.34 -0.01
N VAL A 323 -18.05 -12.29 -0.43
CA VAL A 323 -17.98 -11.04 0.34
C VAL A 323 -18.72 -9.88 -0.29
N SER A 324 -19.04 -10.00 -1.60
CA SER A 324 -19.94 -9.06 -2.28
C SER A 324 -20.62 -9.78 -3.43
N CYS A 325 -21.95 -9.67 -3.53
CA CYS A 325 -22.72 -10.24 -4.65
C CYS A 325 -23.94 -9.35 -4.91
N ARG A 326 -23.86 -8.49 -5.92
CA ARG A 326 -24.92 -7.53 -6.20
C ARG A 326 -26.25 -8.17 -6.53
N ALA A 327 -26.21 -9.28 -7.28
CA ALA A 327 -27.43 -10.01 -7.68
C ALA A 327 -28.04 -10.81 -6.52
N HIS A 328 -27.23 -11.23 -5.56
CA HIS A 328 -27.62 -12.06 -4.41
C HIS A 328 -27.00 -11.55 -3.12
N PRO A 329 -27.48 -10.41 -2.53
CA PRO A 329 -26.92 -9.84 -1.30
C PRO A 329 -27.00 -10.80 -0.09
N ASP A 330 -27.96 -11.74 -0.11
CA ASP A 330 -28.15 -12.77 0.92
C ASP A 330 -27.04 -13.84 0.93
N TYR A 331 -26.17 -13.88 -0.09
CA TYR A 331 -24.97 -14.71 -0.12
C TYR A 331 -23.79 -14.10 0.62
N GLU A 332 -23.81 -12.79 0.88
CA GLU A 332 -22.67 -12.12 1.49
C GLU A 332 -22.34 -12.68 2.89
N PHE A 333 -21.05 -12.84 3.14
CA PHE A 333 -20.44 -13.43 4.34
C PHE A 333 -20.81 -14.88 4.62
N LYS A 334 -21.22 -15.63 3.59
CA LYS A 334 -21.42 -17.07 3.64
C LYS A 334 -20.43 -17.79 2.71
N THR A 335 -20.02 -18.99 3.10
CA THR A 335 -19.23 -19.85 2.22
C THR A 335 -20.06 -20.40 1.08
N MET A 336 -19.43 -20.76 -0.04
CA MET A 336 -20.11 -21.44 -1.14
C MET A 336 -20.72 -22.77 -0.70
N ASP A 337 -20.11 -23.47 0.28
CA ASP A 337 -20.64 -24.71 0.85
C ASP A 337 -21.95 -24.48 1.61
N GLU A 338 -22.01 -23.43 2.45
CA GLU A 338 -23.23 -23.05 3.20
C GLU A 338 -24.37 -22.66 2.25
N ILE A 339 -24.06 -21.88 1.20
CA ILE A 339 -25.05 -21.46 0.20
C ILE A 339 -25.56 -22.68 -0.59
N SER A 340 -24.66 -23.55 -1.06
CA SER A 340 -25.01 -24.76 -1.80
C SER A 340 -25.94 -25.67 -1.04
N LYS A 341 -25.66 -25.88 0.28
CA LYS A 341 -26.53 -26.70 1.15
C LYS A 341 -27.89 -26.06 1.36
N ARG A 342 -27.92 -24.73 1.61
CA ARG A 342 -29.16 -23.98 1.80
C ARG A 342 -30.07 -24.05 0.57
N ASP A 343 -29.49 -23.81 -0.61
CA ASP A 343 -30.22 -23.67 -1.87
C ASP A 343 -30.43 -25.03 -2.56
N GLN A 344 -29.88 -26.13 -1.99
CA GLN A 344 -29.95 -27.49 -2.54
C GLN A 344 -29.42 -27.61 -3.97
N ILE A 345 -28.36 -26.88 -4.31
CA ILE A 345 -27.67 -26.95 -5.59
C ILE A 345 -26.18 -27.31 -5.36
N SER A 346 -25.53 -27.88 -6.38
CA SER A 346 -24.11 -28.21 -6.29
C SER A 346 -23.26 -26.93 -6.25
N PRO A 347 -22.06 -26.97 -5.64
CA PRO A 347 -21.11 -25.84 -5.68
C PRO A 347 -20.75 -25.40 -7.10
N VAL A 348 -20.72 -26.33 -8.06
CA VAL A 348 -20.48 -26.07 -9.50
C VAL A 348 -21.62 -25.24 -10.09
N GLU A 349 -22.88 -25.68 -9.86
CA GLU A 349 -24.07 -24.95 -10.32
C GLU A 349 -24.16 -23.56 -9.66
N LEU A 350 -23.83 -23.47 -8.36
CA LEU A 350 -23.77 -22.18 -7.63
C LEU A 350 -22.76 -21.22 -8.26
N TYR A 351 -21.53 -21.71 -8.54
CA TYR A 351 -20.51 -20.91 -9.21
C TYR A 351 -21.01 -20.37 -10.56
N MET A 352 -21.51 -21.29 -11.42
CA MET A 352 -21.99 -20.94 -12.76
C MET A 352 -23.17 -19.96 -12.71
N LYS A 353 -24.04 -20.10 -11.70
CA LYS A 353 -25.16 -19.18 -11.45
C LYS A 353 -24.61 -17.78 -11.08
N ILE A 354 -23.71 -17.70 -10.11
CA ILE A 354 -23.14 -16.41 -9.66
C ILE A 354 -22.44 -15.69 -10.81
N VAL A 355 -21.64 -16.41 -11.61
CA VAL A 355 -20.92 -15.81 -12.76
C VAL A 355 -21.89 -15.30 -13.82
N ARG A 356 -22.94 -16.05 -14.14
CA ARG A 356 -23.98 -15.67 -15.10
C ARG A 356 -24.77 -14.44 -14.63
N ASP A 357 -25.00 -14.34 -13.31
CA ASP A 357 -25.77 -13.26 -12.70
C ASP A 357 -24.92 -11.99 -12.42
N GLY A 358 -23.68 -11.91 -12.95
CA GLY A 358 -22.81 -10.73 -12.89
C GLY A 358 -21.55 -10.89 -12.02
N GLY A 359 -21.33 -12.05 -11.39
CA GLY A 359 -20.16 -12.35 -10.58
C GLY A 359 -20.29 -11.95 -9.12
N ALA A 360 -19.22 -12.18 -8.38
CA ALA A 360 -19.11 -11.87 -6.95
C ALA A 360 -17.66 -11.54 -6.59
N GLY A 361 -17.47 -10.77 -5.51
CA GLY A 361 -16.21 -10.69 -4.79
C GLY A 361 -16.11 -11.84 -3.78
N VAL A 362 -14.95 -12.44 -3.69
CA VAL A 362 -14.70 -13.57 -2.78
C VAL A 362 -13.48 -13.33 -1.90
N VAL A 363 -13.49 -13.98 -0.73
CA VAL A 363 -12.31 -14.28 0.08
C VAL A 363 -12.10 -15.78 0.03
N CYS A 364 -10.89 -16.21 -0.30
CA CYS A 364 -10.55 -17.62 -0.39
C CYS A 364 -9.38 -17.98 0.53
N HIS A 365 -9.63 -18.91 1.46
CA HIS A 365 -8.66 -19.46 2.40
C HIS A 365 -7.86 -20.58 1.72
N SER A 366 -6.92 -20.21 0.87
CA SER A 366 -6.11 -21.14 0.08
C SER A 366 -4.63 -20.77 0.00
N MET A 367 -4.09 -20.29 1.13
CA MET A 367 -2.65 -20.03 1.29
C MET A 367 -2.15 -20.72 2.56
N MET A 368 -0.86 -21.03 2.60
CA MET A 368 -0.23 -21.68 3.75
C MET A 368 0.63 -20.71 4.56
N GLU A 369 0.44 -20.69 5.88
CA GLU A 369 1.26 -19.88 6.80
C GLU A 369 2.77 -20.16 6.68
N PRO A 370 3.27 -21.42 6.50
CA PRO A 370 4.69 -21.68 6.26
C PRO A 370 5.26 -20.99 5.00
N ASP A 371 4.47 -20.88 3.93
CA ASP A 371 4.88 -20.18 2.71
C ASP A 371 4.95 -18.67 2.96
N ILE A 372 3.94 -18.09 3.62
CA ILE A 372 3.93 -16.68 4.04
C ILE A 372 5.16 -16.38 4.89
N ARG A 373 5.47 -17.22 5.88
CA ARG A 373 6.67 -17.09 6.72
C ARG A 373 7.95 -17.09 5.89
N THR A 374 8.05 -17.96 4.89
CA THR A 374 9.20 -18.06 3.99
C THR A 374 9.38 -16.76 3.20
N PHE A 375 8.29 -16.18 2.67
CA PHE A 375 8.34 -14.90 1.97
C PHE A 375 8.71 -13.74 2.90
N TYR A 376 8.11 -13.63 4.08
CA TYR A 376 8.46 -12.57 5.03
C TYR A 376 9.92 -12.58 5.47
N ARG A 377 10.58 -13.73 5.48
CA ARG A 377 12.01 -13.87 5.80
C ARG A 377 12.94 -13.41 4.69
N GLN A 378 12.44 -13.21 3.47
CA GLN A 378 13.29 -12.72 2.38
C GLN A 378 13.59 -11.22 2.55
N PRO A 379 14.86 -10.77 2.42
CA PRO A 379 15.23 -9.36 2.65
C PRO A 379 14.66 -8.39 1.63
N TRP A 380 14.18 -8.88 0.49
CA TRP A 380 13.61 -8.14 -0.63
C TRP A 380 12.08 -8.14 -0.66
N VAL A 381 11.40 -8.75 0.32
CA VAL A 381 9.95 -8.70 0.47
C VAL A 381 9.55 -7.54 1.37
N MET A 382 8.66 -6.69 0.88
CA MET A 382 8.04 -5.58 1.60
C MET A 382 6.73 -6.04 2.24
N VAL A 383 6.26 -5.29 3.24
CA VAL A 383 4.89 -5.44 3.76
C VAL A 383 3.96 -4.64 2.87
N SER A 384 2.84 -5.25 2.50
CA SER A 384 1.73 -4.60 1.82
C SER A 384 0.41 -5.05 2.42
N SER A 385 -0.64 -4.24 2.27
CA SER A 385 -1.98 -4.67 2.69
C SER A 385 -2.71 -5.41 1.57
N ASP A 386 -2.48 -5.06 0.31
CA ASP A 386 -3.34 -5.44 -0.83
C ASP A 386 -4.83 -5.16 -0.50
N GLY A 387 -5.02 -4.16 0.37
CA GLY A 387 -6.30 -3.71 0.88
C GLY A 387 -6.59 -2.29 0.44
N GLY A 388 -7.60 -1.68 1.05
CA GLY A 388 -8.00 -0.31 0.78
C GLY A 388 -9.10 0.15 1.70
N ILE A 389 -9.47 1.40 1.57
CA ILE A 389 -10.60 2.01 2.27
C ILE A 389 -11.88 1.27 1.87
N GLY A 390 -12.69 0.87 2.87
CA GLY A 390 -13.95 0.17 2.63
C GLY A 390 -13.82 -1.29 2.16
N GLY A 391 -12.60 -1.85 2.10
CA GLY A 391 -12.34 -3.21 1.67
C GLY A 391 -13.03 -4.26 2.55
N ARG A 392 -13.42 -5.40 1.97
CA ARG A 392 -14.15 -6.48 2.66
C ARG A 392 -13.26 -7.64 3.13
N HIS A 393 -11.95 -7.42 3.15
CA HIS A 393 -10.96 -8.34 3.71
C HIS A 393 -10.25 -7.65 4.88
N PRO A 394 -9.97 -8.33 6.01
CA PRO A 394 -9.33 -7.73 7.19
C PRO A 394 -7.92 -7.14 6.91
N ARG A 395 -7.28 -7.53 5.80
CA ARG A 395 -5.97 -7.00 5.41
C ARG A 395 -5.96 -5.48 5.21
N GLY A 396 -7.09 -4.88 4.83
CA GLY A 396 -7.22 -3.43 4.66
C GLY A 396 -7.11 -2.63 5.96
N ALA A 397 -7.42 -3.23 7.11
CA ALA A 397 -7.40 -2.54 8.41
C ALA A 397 -6.46 -3.16 9.45
N GLY A 398 -5.87 -4.35 9.16
CA GLY A 398 -5.12 -5.12 10.16
C GLY A 398 -3.69 -5.49 9.78
N THR A 399 -3.23 -5.29 8.57
CA THR A 399 -1.95 -5.82 8.06
C THR A 399 -0.74 -5.42 8.90
N TYR A 400 -0.50 -4.15 9.12
CA TYR A 400 0.69 -3.65 9.80
C TYR A 400 0.71 -4.04 11.29
N PRO A 401 -0.38 -3.85 12.03
CA PRO A 401 -0.50 -4.32 13.41
C PRO A 401 -0.37 -5.84 13.55
N ARG A 402 -0.92 -6.62 12.59
CA ARG A 402 -0.78 -8.08 12.57
C ARG A 402 0.69 -8.51 12.44
N VAL A 403 1.44 -7.91 11.54
CA VAL A 403 2.88 -8.20 11.42
C VAL A 403 3.62 -7.88 12.72
N LEU A 404 3.37 -6.71 13.32
CA LEU A 404 4.04 -6.30 14.57
C LEU A 404 3.58 -7.12 15.77
N GLY A 405 2.29 -7.42 15.88
CA GLY A 405 1.74 -8.24 16.97
C GLY A 405 2.09 -9.72 16.82
N ARG A 406 1.67 -10.33 15.70
CA ARG A 406 1.82 -11.79 15.53
C ARG A 406 3.21 -12.19 15.08
N PHE A 407 3.73 -11.62 13.98
CA PHE A 407 4.97 -12.13 13.39
C PHE A 407 6.23 -11.67 14.13
N VAL A 408 6.18 -10.49 14.78
CA VAL A 408 7.30 -10.00 15.59
C VAL A 408 7.17 -10.45 17.04
N ARG A 409 6.10 -10.03 17.75
CA ARG A 409 5.98 -10.23 19.20
C ARG A 409 5.70 -11.70 19.56
N GLU A 410 4.71 -12.33 18.91
CA GLU A 410 4.23 -13.67 19.30
C GLU A 410 5.05 -14.79 18.66
N GLN A 411 5.17 -14.79 17.33
CA GLN A 411 5.78 -15.88 16.57
C GLN A 411 7.30 -15.71 16.34
N ARG A 412 7.82 -14.49 16.51
CA ARG A 412 9.25 -14.16 16.34
C ARG A 412 9.82 -14.56 14.98
N TRP A 413 9.05 -14.38 13.92
CA TRP A 413 9.50 -14.62 12.54
C TRP A 413 10.48 -13.56 12.07
N LEU A 414 10.30 -12.32 12.55
CA LEU A 414 11.10 -11.13 12.27
C LEU A 414 11.51 -10.46 13.59
N THR A 415 12.64 -9.79 13.57
CA THR A 415 12.94 -8.78 14.59
C THR A 415 12.14 -7.51 14.35
N LEU A 416 11.88 -6.73 15.39
CA LEU A 416 11.14 -5.49 15.25
C LEU A 416 11.85 -4.48 14.30
N PRO A 417 13.19 -4.27 14.33
CA PRO A 417 13.87 -3.43 13.36
C PRO A 417 13.73 -3.91 11.91
N GLU A 418 13.75 -5.23 11.65
CA GLU A 418 13.55 -5.78 10.30
C GLU A 418 12.11 -5.54 9.81
N ALA A 419 11.11 -5.75 10.66
CA ALA A 419 9.72 -5.51 10.31
C ALA A 419 9.51 -4.03 9.94
N ILE A 420 10.01 -3.09 10.79
CA ILE A 420 9.94 -1.66 10.49
C ILE A 420 10.65 -1.31 9.19
N ARG A 421 11.84 -1.86 8.91
CA ARG A 421 12.54 -1.66 7.63
C ARG A 421 11.69 -2.10 6.43
N LYS A 422 11.04 -3.26 6.53
CA LYS A 422 10.15 -3.79 5.46
C LYS A 422 8.88 -2.96 5.25
N MET A 423 8.48 -2.17 6.25
CA MET A 423 7.33 -1.28 6.23
C MET A 423 7.68 0.17 5.85
N THR A 424 8.97 0.54 5.80
CA THR A 424 9.39 1.94 5.71
C THR A 424 10.50 2.17 4.68
N SER A 425 11.77 1.98 5.02
CA SER A 425 12.89 2.31 4.13
C SER A 425 12.99 1.38 2.92
N LEU A 426 12.58 0.13 3.03
CA LEU A 426 12.57 -0.79 1.88
C LEU A 426 11.58 -0.35 0.79
N PRO A 427 10.28 -0.11 1.08
CA PRO A 427 9.36 0.47 0.10
C PRO A 427 9.76 1.90 -0.31
N ALA A 428 10.25 2.77 0.61
CA ALA A 428 10.73 4.09 0.24
C ALA A 428 11.83 4.02 -0.83
N SER A 429 12.80 3.14 -0.66
CA SER A 429 13.86 2.89 -1.65
C SER A 429 13.29 2.36 -2.96
N ARG A 430 12.34 1.42 -2.91
CA ARG A 430 11.70 0.84 -4.10
C ARG A 430 10.99 1.92 -4.91
N PHE A 431 10.20 2.76 -4.26
CA PHE A 431 9.41 3.81 -4.93
C PHE A 431 10.15 5.14 -5.07
N LYS A 432 11.47 5.17 -4.78
CA LYS A 432 12.36 6.35 -4.94
C LYS A 432 11.92 7.56 -4.12
N LEU A 433 11.36 7.33 -2.93
CA LEU A 433 10.99 8.38 -1.98
C LEU A 433 12.23 8.79 -1.18
N ALA A 434 12.95 9.79 -1.67
CA ALA A 434 14.29 10.13 -1.19
C ALA A 434 14.33 10.68 0.23
N ASP A 435 13.23 11.29 0.70
CA ASP A 435 13.12 12.01 1.97
C ASP A 435 12.12 11.37 2.95
N ARG A 436 11.74 10.09 2.74
CA ARG A 436 10.77 9.37 3.57
C ARG A 436 11.28 7.98 3.97
N GLY A 437 10.60 7.33 4.92
CA GLY A 437 10.89 5.96 5.35
C GLY A 437 12.04 5.82 6.35
N LEU A 438 12.61 6.93 6.82
CA LEU A 438 13.63 6.96 7.89
C LEU A 438 13.33 8.08 8.90
N ILE A 439 13.61 7.83 10.19
CA ILE A 439 13.74 8.91 11.18
C ILE A 439 15.15 9.48 11.07
N ARG A 440 15.28 10.59 10.35
CA ARG A 440 16.53 11.28 10.09
C ARG A 440 16.29 12.79 9.92
N ALA A 441 17.18 13.61 10.45
CA ALA A 441 17.11 15.06 10.25
C ALA A 441 17.06 15.42 8.75
N GLY A 442 16.15 16.33 8.39
CA GLY A 442 15.86 16.73 7.01
C GLY A 442 14.87 15.83 6.26
N PHE A 443 14.47 14.69 6.81
CA PHE A 443 13.42 13.85 6.25
C PHE A 443 12.03 14.37 6.63
N LYS A 444 11.02 14.01 5.83
CA LYS A 444 9.64 14.38 6.12
C LYS A 444 9.16 13.78 7.44
N ALA A 445 8.36 14.54 8.14
CA ALA A 445 7.82 14.16 9.43
C ALA A 445 6.60 13.23 9.28
N ASP A 446 6.81 12.09 8.63
CA ASP A 446 5.91 10.95 8.60
C ASP A 446 6.36 10.00 9.71
N VAL A 447 5.62 9.96 10.81
CA VAL A 447 6.04 9.28 12.05
C VAL A 447 4.87 8.54 12.67
N VAL A 448 5.13 7.32 13.16
CA VAL A 448 4.20 6.54 13.96
C VAL A 448 4.72 6.33 15.36
N LEU A 449 3.83 6.46 16.34
CA LEU A 449 4.07 6.15 17.74
C LEU A 449 3.12 5.02 18.16
N PHE A 450 3.65 3.90 18.64
CA PHE A 450 2.85 2.73 19.01
C PHE A 450 3.37 2.02 20.26
N ASP A 451 2.47 1.28 20.91
CA ASP A 451 2.77 0.43 22.06
C ASP A 451 3.17 -0.97 21.55
N PRO A 452 4.45 -1.37 21.67
CA PRO A 452 4.93 -2.66 21.17
C PRO A 452 4.35 -3.88 21.91
N LEU A 453 3.80 -3.68 23.12
CA LEU A 453 3.18 -4.75 23.92
C LEU A 453 1.70 -4.94 23.57
N ARG A 454 1.06 -3.91 22.97
CA ARG A 454 -0.39 -3.91 22.71
C ARG A 454 -0.74 -3.97 21.24
N ILE A 455 0.16 -3.56 20.34
CA ILE A 455 -0.14 -3.50 18.92
C ILE A 455 -0.57 -4.85 18.37
N ILE A 456 -1.77 -4.88 17.76
CA ILE A 456 -2.40 -6.08 17.19
C ILE A 456 -3.54 -5.68 16.23
N ASP A 457 -3.83 -6.53 15.25
CA ASP A 457 -5.02 -6.42 14.41
C ASP A 457 -6.29 -6.79 15.18
N ARG A 458 -7.39 -6.09 14.89
CA ARG A 458 -8.74 -6.37 15.39
C ARG A 458 -9.69 -6.80 14.28
N ALA A 459 -9.37 -6.40 13.05
CA ALA A 459 -10.16 -6.73 11.88
C ALA A 459 -10.29 -8.25 11.69
N THR A 460 -11.50 -8.70 11.37
CA THR A 460 -11.84 -10.10 11.11
C THR A 460 -12.51 -10.23 9.74
N PHE A 461 -12.65 -11.44 9.23
CA PHE A 461 -13.38 -11.67 7.97
C PHE A 461 -14.88 -11.32 8.05
N LYS A 462 -15.46 -11.23 9.27
CA LYS A 462 -16.84 -10.77 9.50
C LYS A 462 -16.91 -9.27 9.71
N GLU A 463 -15.90 -8.68 10.33
CA GLU A 463 -15.80 -7.25 10.65
C GLU A 463 -14.47 -6.70 10.12
N PRO A 464 -14.32 -6.57 8.79
CA PRO A 464 -13.03 -6.30 8.15
C PRO A 464 -12.50 -4.88 8.35
N GLN A 465 -13.33 -3.96 8.87
CA GLN A 465 -13.00 -2.53 9.04
C GLN A 465 -12.65 -2.15 10.49
N LEU A 466 -12.63 -3.10 11.43
CA LEU A 466 -12.26 -2.79 12.81
C LEU A 466 -10.83 -2.24 12.86
N VAL A 467 -10.70 -1.07 13.48
CA VAL A 467 -9.40 -0.42 13.65
C VAL A 467 -8.51 -1.20 14.60
N ALA A 468 -7.20 -1.12 14.38
CA ALA A 468 -6.21 -1.85 15.16
C ALA A 468 -6.03 -1.27 16.56
N ASP A 469 -5.54 -2.10 17.49
CA ASP A 469 -5.09 -1.67 18.80
C ASP A 469 -3.59 -1.31 18.77
N GLY A 470 -3.19 -0.42 19.69
CA GLY A 470 -1.78 -0.17 20.03
C GLY A 470 -1.12 0.99 19.30
N VAL A 471 -1.66 1.47 18.17
CA VAL A 471 -1.18 2.71 17.54
C VAL A 471 -1.70 3.91 18.34
N LYS A 472 -0.78 4.73 18.83
CA LYS A 472 -1.08 5.89 19.69
C LYS A 472 -1.21 7.18 18.90
N ARG A 473 -0.25 7.45 18.01
CA ARG A 473 -0.24 8.68 17.20
C ARG A 473 0.35 8.40 15.83
N VAL A 474 -0.16 9.10 14.83
CA VAL A 474 0.39 9.08 13.47
C VAL A 474 0.48 10.52 12.98
N PHE A 475 1.66 10.88 12.49
CA PHE A 475 1.95 12.16 11.87
C PHE A 475 2.23 11.94 10.38
N VAL A 476 1.59 12.73 9.54
CA VAL A 476 1.82 12.80 8.10
C VAL A 476 2.25 14.23 7.78
N ASN A 477 3.42 14.40 7.17
CA ASN A 477 3.97 15.72 6.89
C ASN A 477 3.93 16.65 8.13
N GLY A 478 4.25 16.10 9.32
CA GLY A 478 4.30 16.82 10.59
C GLY A 478 2.94 17.10 11.26
N GLN A 479 1.84 16.83 10.61
CA GLN A 479 0.50 17.02 11.19
C GLN A 479 -0.07 15.70 11.72
N GLU A 480 -0.63 15.75 12.90
CA GLU A 480 -1.21 14.59 13.56
C GLU A 480 -2.54 14.20 12.90
N VAL A 481 -2.61 13.02 12.26
CA VAL A 481 -3.79 12.50 11.57
C VAL A 481 -4.55 11.46 12.39
N TRP A 482 -3.86 10.83 13.35
CA TRP A 482 -4.42 9.86 14.29
C TRP A 482 -3.91 10.14 15.69
N ALA A 483 -4.79 10.20 16.66
CA ALA A 483 -4.47 10.42 18.07
C ALA A 483 -5.42 9.61 18.96
N ASP A 484 -4.84 8.82 19.87
CA ASP A 484 -5.53 8.13 20.96
C ASP A 484 -6.81 7.38 20.54
N GLY A 485 -6.75 6.67 19.42
CA GLY A 485 -7.83 5.82 18.93
C GLY A 485 -8.81 6.51 17.97
N SER A 486 -8.52 7.74 17.52
CA SER A 486 -9.42 8.49 16.64
C SER A 486 -8.66 9.25 15.55
N VAL A 487 -9.30 9.43 14.40
CA VAL A 487 -8.82 10.33 13.35
C VAL A 487 -8.97 11.79 13.78
N THR A 488 -8.02 12.63 13.38
CA THR A 488 -8.12 14.08 13.57
C THR A 488 -8.79 14.76 12.37
N LYS A 489 -8.87 16.10 12.39
CA LYS A 489 -9.34 16.90 11.25
C LYS A 489 -8.26 17.16 10.20
N ALA A 490 -6.99 16.87 10.51
CA ALA A 490 -5.86 17.14 9.61
C ALA A 490 -5.89 16.24 8.36
N ARG A 491 -5.65 16.84 7.20
CA ARG A 491 -5.58 16.16 5.89
C ARG A 491 -4.33 16.62 5.13
N PRO A 492 -3.14 16.34 5.67
CA PRO A 492 -1.88 16.87 5.15
C PRO A 492 -1.27 16.03 4.04
N GLY A 493 -1.94 14.96 3.59
CA GLY A 493 -1.45 14.07 2.57
C GLY A 493 -1.22 14.77 1.23
N VAL A 494 -0.20 14.36 0.52
CA VAL A 494 0.19 14.94 -0.77
C VAL A 494 0.44 13.87 -1.83
N PRO A 495 0.20 14.18 -3.12
CA PRO A 495 0.66 13.33 -4.21
C PRO A 495 2.19 13.32 -4.27
N LEU A 496 2.78 12.12 -4.31
CA LEU A 496 4.21 11.89 -4.43
C LEU A 496 4.54 11.52 -5.87
N ARG A 497 5.07 12.48 -6.63
CA ARG A 497 5.39 12.30 -8.04
C ARG A 497 6.79 11.72 -8.20
N LEU A 498 6.97 10.78 -9.15
CA LEU A 498 8.31 10.38 -9.56
C LEU A 498 9.04 11.60 -10.13
N SER A 499 10.11 12.04 -9.45
CA SER A 499 10.89 13.19 -9.92
C SER A 499 11.68 12.81 -11.19
N LYS A 500 11.65 13.67 -12.21
CA LYS A 500 12.59 13.57 -13.33
C LYS A 500 14.01 13.63 -12.74
N LYS A 501 14.88 12.65 -13.02
CA LYS A 501 16.33 12.82 -12.78
C LYS A 501 16.73 14.14 -13.46
N GLN A 502 17.18 15.13 -12.68
CA GLN A 502 18.00 16.19 -13.24
C GLN A 502 19.25 15.46 -13.78
N SER A 503 19.38 15.43 -15.10
CA SER A 503 20.61 15.05 -15.76
C SER A 503 21.63 16.12 -15.36
N ASN A 504 22.41 15.86 -14.31
CA ASN A 504 23.64 16.59 -14.08
C ASN A 504 24.56 16.29 -15.28
N GLN A 505 24.50 17.10 -16.32
CA GLN A 505 25.65 17.38 -17.16
C GLN A 505 26.69 18.07 -16.26
N GLN A 506 27.51 17.29 -15.58
CA GLN A 506 28.85 17.77 -15.20
C GLN A 506 29.63 17.78 -16.52
N SER A 507 29.72 18.97 -17.14
CA SER A 507 30.78 19.29 -18.05
C SER A 507 32.09 19.12 -17.28
N VAL A 508 32.86 18.12 -17.66
CA VAL A 508 34.27 18.01 -17.31
C VAL A 508 34.98 18.99 -18.24
N ASP A 509 35.41 20.12 -17.69
CA ASP A 509 36.51 20.92 -18.21
C ASP A 509 37.80 20.54 -17.46
#